data_50872c97ed4731eacc2afa0c96ab31f1
#
_entry.id   50872c97ed4731eacc2afa0c96ab31f1
#
_cell.length_a   1.000
_cell.length_b   1.000
_cell.length_c   1.000
_cell.angle_alpha   90.00
_cell.angle_beta   90.00
_cell.angle_gamma   90.00
#
_symmetry.space_group_name_H-M   'P 1'
#
loop_
_entity.id
_entity.type
_entity.pdbx_description
1 polymer ?
#
loop_
_entity_poly.entity_id
_entity_poly.type
_entity_poly.pdbx_seq_one_letter_code
_entity_poly.pdbx_strand_id
1 'polypeptide(L)'
;DTIMKKAFKFSYMVILSLMAFAISSCTSDYDYTGAPKVANEVFFSNTQESKIELSKSNSSFVVTLHRVKTEGEQTVLLKYTADEGSIFNVPSQVTFADGKAETPITITYNPENLQYGTYNGGTISVASEDCDTTYGIGSFTFKAGATEWMDINTNKSTGAYREDVLTTFFGVDNAVDEVKIQKSVVEEGKYRIVNPYASWKGEEGTTYDSENDHYWVINATDPDFVYVETCHTGLAIGDYGEITVTSKVAYNLEGGASLDLIKSKKPEWFGTLKDGIITMPAKSLLISMANYNNGGLYEANKSGLFAIALPGNAIANYSVEAAYKGRFTDANDNDFAQVTMSLSADVAKVKYALVPASSDLNATVSGIVDGSVASEEVSASGDVQVPFD
;
A
#
# COMPACT_ATOMS: atom_id res chain seq x y z
N ASP A 1 -26.10 -32.21 -42.44
CA ASP A 1 -27.03 -31.07 -42.34
C ASP A 1 -28.43 -31.45 -41.82
N THR A 2 -28.92 -32.61 -42.17
CA THR A 2 -30.27 -33.09 -41.80
C THR A 2 -30.33 -33.62 -40.34
N ILE A 3 -29.23 -34.15 -39.81
CA ILE A 3 -29.14 -34.69 -38.46
C ILE A 3 -29.05 -33.55 -37.43
N MET A 4 -28.33 -32.49 -37.75
CA MET A 4 -28.22 -31.33 -36.86
C MET A 4 -29.56 -30.56 -36.74
N LYS A 5 -30.33 -30.46 -37.82
CA LYS A 5 -31.66 -29.82 -37.80
C LYS A 5 -32.70 -30.64 -36.99
N LYS A 6 -32.56 -31.97 -36.92
CA LYS A 6 -33.42 -32.82 -36.07
C LYS A 6 -33.06 -32.73 -34.61
N ALA A 7 -31.76 -32.67 -34.26
CA ALA A 7 -31.32 -32.48 -32.88
C ALA A 7 -31.73 -31.10 -32.30
N PHE A 8 -31.69 -30.04 -33.14
CA PHE A 8 -32.10 -28.72 -32.73
C PHE A 8 -33.61 -28.60 -32.46
N LYS A 9 -34.45 -29.28 -33.32
CA LYS A 9 -35.90 -29.34 -33.08
C LYS A 9 -36.28 -30.13 -31.83
N PHE A 10 -35.54 -31.21 -31.53
CA PHE A 10 -35.79 -32.00 -30.34
C PHE A 10 -35.38 -31.28 -29.05
N SER A 11 -34.28 -30.52 -29.10
CA SER A 11 -33.84 -29.70 -27.97
C SER A 11 -34.83 -28.57 -27.65
N TYR A 12 -35.41 -27.93 -28.69
CA TYR A 12 -36.41 -26.87 -28.50
C TYR A 12 -37.73 -27.40 -27.91
N MET A 13 -38.14 -28.62 -28.28
CA MET A 13 -39.35 -29.26 -27.80
C MET A 13 -39.21 -29.70 -26.32
N VAL A 14 -38.02 -30.11 -25.90
CA VAL A 14 -37.71 -30.47 -24.51
C VAL A 14 -37.64 -29.20 -23.62
N ILE A 15 -37.10 -28.10 -24.13
CA ILE A 15 -37.06 -26.81 -23.39
C ILE A 15 -38.46 -26.23 -23.25
N LEU A 16 -39.32 -26.29 -24.29
CA LEU A 16 -40.69 -25.82 -24.19
C LEU A 16 -41.54 -26.69 -23.23
N SER A 17 -41.33 -28.02 -23.18
CA SER A 17 -42.03 -28.90 -22.24
C SER A 17 -41.58 -28.67 -20.79
N LEU A 18 -40.29 -28.37 -20.55
CA LEU A 18 -39.80 -28.01 -19.22
C LEU A 18 -40.32 -26.65 -18.76
N MET A 19 -40.48 -25.65 -19.64
CA MET A 19 -41.11 -24.38 -19.29
C MET A 19 -42.63 -24.53 -19.00
N ALA A 20 -43.34 -25.44 -19.70
CA ALA A 20 -44.77 -25.68 -19.43
C ALA A 20 -45.00 -26.36 -18.07
N PHE A 21 -44.07 -27.17 -17.59
CA PHE A 21 -44.13 -27.76 -16.23
C PHE A 21 -43.77 -26.77 -15.13
N ALA A 22 -42.99 -25.70 -15.42
CA ALA A 22 -42.64 -24.69 -14.42
C ALA A 22 -43.79 -23.71 -14.11
N ILE A 23 -44.80 -23.57 -14.99
CA ILE A 23 -45.92 -22.67 -14.79
C ILE A 23 -47.18 -23.37 -14.24
N SER A 24 -47.19 -24.71 -14.13
CA SER A 24 -48.33 -25.44 -13.53
C SER A 24 -48.11 -25.79 -12.04
N SER A 25 -47.00 -25.36 -11.44
CA SER A 25 -46.70 -25.63 -10.02
C SER A 25 -47.04 -24.49 -9.07
N CYS A 26 -47.76 -23.46 -9.50
CA CYS A 26 -48.17 -22.34 -8.65
C CYS A 26 -49.70 -22.21 -8.57
N THR A 27 -50.38 -23.28 -8.19
CA THR A 27 -51.76 -23.18 -7.66
C THR A 27 -51.89 -24.07 -6.44
N SER A 28 -51.07 -23.83 -5.43
CA SER A 28 -51.49 -24.06 -4.05
C SER A 28 -51.97 -22.71 -3.55
N ASP A 29 -53.20 -22.66 -3.09
CA ASP A 29 -53.70 -21.56 -2.25
C ASP A 29 -52.80 -21.46 -1.00
N TYR A 30 -51.68 -20.78 -1.17
CA TYR A 30 -51.01 -20.18 -0.04
C TYR A 30 -51.83 -18.96 0.32
N ASP A 31 -52.58 -19.03 1.38
CA ASP A 31 -53.02 -17.85 2.13
C ASP A 31 -51.75 -17.04 2.43
N TYR A 32 -51.48 -16.08 1.59
CA TYR A 32 -50.43 -15.12 1.79
C TYR A 32 -50.88 -14.24 2.94
N THR A 33 -50.73 -14.74 4.17
CA THR A 33 -50.71 -13.87 5.31
C THR A 33 -49.52 -12.97 5.10
N GLY A 34 -49.77 -11.75 4.60
CA GLY A 34 -48.74 -10.75 4.41
C GLY A 34 -47.85 -10.69 5.65
N ALA A 35 -46.59 -10.51 5.47
CA ALA A 35 -45.66 -10.38 6.59
C ALA A 35 -46.28 -9.44 7.64
N PRO A 36 -46.19 -9.77 8.93
CA PRO A 36 -46.82 -8.95 9.98
C PRO A 36 -46.33 -7.50 9.77
N LYS A 37 -47.28 -6.56 9.73
CA LYS A 37 -46.95 -5.15 9.58
C LYS A 37 -46.13 -4.73 10.79
N VAL A 38 -44.88 -4.32 10.55
CA VAL A 38 -44.05 -3.68 11.56
C VAL A 38 -44.56 -2.26 11.83
N ALA A 39 -44.49 -1.78 13.06
CA ALA A 39 -45.12 -0.52 13.47
C ALA A 39 -44.50 0.69 12.70
N ASN A 40 -43.22 0.79 12.65
CA ASN A 40 -42.51 1.94 12.11
C ASN A 40 -41.85 1.68 10.75
N GLU A 41 -41.67 0.41 10.35
CA GLU A 41 -41.03 0.00 9.07
C GLU A 41 -39.67 0.67 8.82
N VAL A 42 -38.82 0.71 9.86
CA VAL A 42 -37.50 1.35 9.83
C VAL A 42 -36.39 0.33 9.72
N PHE A 43 -35.26 0.75 9.16
CA PHE A 43 -34.09 -0.12 8.98
C PHE A 43 -32.80 0.68 8.82
N PHE A 44 -31.67 0.05 9.11
CA PHE A 44 -30.35 0.51 8.67
C PHE A 44 -30.00 -0.17 7.35
N SER A 45 -29.36 0.58 6.43
CA SER A 45 -28.83 -0.01 5.21
C SER A 45 -27.70 -0.98 5.54
N ASN A 46 -27.70 -2.16 4.93
CA ASN A 46 -26.61 -3.14 5.04
C ASN A 46 -25.34 -2.74 4.24
N THR A 47 -25.43 -1.69 3.42
CA THR A 47 -24.29 -1.11 2.69
C THR A 47 -23.71 0.11 3.37
N GLN A 48 -24.24 0.54 4.52
CA GLN A 48 -23.73 1.69 5.27
C GLN A 48 -22.36 1.36 5.84
N GLU A 49 -21.43 2.28 5.65
CA GLU A 49 -20.04 2.14 6.13
C GLU A 49 -20.03 2.04 7.66
N SER A 50 -19.39 0.98 8.17
CA SER A 50 -19.32 0.68 9.60
C SER A 50 -18.02 1.11 10.26
N LYS A 51 -16.95 1.34 9.48
CA LYS A 51 -15.69 1.91 9.97
C LYS A 51 -15.66 3.40 9.60
N ILE A 52 -15.63 4.26 10.60
CA ILE A 52 -15.80 5.71 10.44
C ILE A 52 -14.52 6.43 10.87
N GLU A 53 -13.92 7.15 9.93
CA GLU A 53 -12.74 7.98 10.21
C GLU A 53 -13.19 9.32 10.80
N LEU A 54 -12.64 9.63 11.98
CA LEU A 54 -12.92 10.85 12.72
C LEU A 54 -11.76 11.83 12.66
N SER A 55 -12.06 13.11 12.90
CA SER A 55 -11.08 14.16 13.05
C SER A 55 -11.22 14.85 14.40
N LYS A 56 -10.10 15.25 15.01
CA LYS A 56 -10.11 16.08 16.22
C LYS A 56 -10.68 17.48 16.01
N SER A 57 -10.87 17.89 14.76
CA SER A 57 -11.56 19.15 14.43
C SER A 57 -13.09 19.06 14.48
N ASN A 58 -13.64 17.88 14.55
CA ASN A 58 -15.09 17.63 14.61
C ASN A 58 -15.49 17.07 15.98
N SER A 59 -16.75 17.24 16.35
CA SER A 59 -17.31 16.70 17.60
C SER A 59 -18.51 15.78 17.36
N SER A 60 -18.82 15.45 16.10
CA SER A 60 -19.93 14.57 15.73
C SER A 60 -19.73 13.93 14.36
N PHE A 61 -20.44 12.85 14.14
CA PHE A 61 -20.66 12.21 12.83
C PHE A 61 -22.10 11.72 12.73
N VAL A 62 -22.51 11.26 11.55
CA VAL A 62 -23.90 10.89 11.26
C VAL A 62 -23.97 9.45 10.80
N VAL A 63 -24.95 8.72 11.32
CA VAL A 63 -25.43 7.42 10.84
C VAL A 63 -26.86 7.62 10.35
N THR A 64 -27.21 7.04 9.20
CA THR A 64 -28.54 7.24 8.60
C THR A 64 -29.48 6.10 8.97
N LEU A 65 -30.67 6.42 9.48
CA LEU A 65 -31.76 5.52 9.62
C LEU A 65 -32.76 5.74 8.48
N HIS A 66 -33.31 4.67 7.93
CA HIS A 66 -34.26 4.69 6.81
C HIS A 66 -35.66 4.23 7.27
N ARG A 67 -36.68 4.65 6.53
CA ARG A 67 -38.04 4.12 6.67
C ARG A 67 -38.69 3.87 5.32
N VAL A 68 -39.64 2.91 5.28
CA VAL A 68 -40.36 2.55 4.06
C VAL A 68 -41.50 3.56 3.78
N LYS A 69 -42.29 3.86 4.80
CA LYS A 69 -43.42 4.82 4.69
C LYS A 69 -42.91 6.21 5.03
N THR A 70 -43.19 7.16 4.15
CA THR A 70 -42.73 8.55 4.31
C THR A 70 -43.81 9.51 4.82
N GLU A 71 -45.04 9.05 4.95
CA GLU A 71 -46.19 9.86 5.35
C GLU A 71 -46.17 10.18 6.84
N GLY A 72 -46.33 11.46 7.17
CA GLY A 72 -46.36 11.94 8.54
C GLY A 72 -44.99 12.01 9.22
N GLU A 73 -44.95 12.76 10.32
CA GLU A 73 -43.81 12.77 11.24
C GLU A 73 -43.80 11.48 12.06
N GLN A 74 -42.63 10.89 12.26
CA GLN A 74 -42.49 9.62 12.98
C GLN A 74 -41.24 9.65 13.87
N THR A 75 -41.44 9.43 15.17
CA THR A 75 -40.35 9.30 16.14
C THR A 75 -40.07 7.82 16.42
N VAL A 76 -38.78 7.45 16.37
CA VAL A 76 -38.29 6.09 16.60
C VAL A 76 -37.34 6.10 17.79
N LEU A 77 -37.55 5.16 18.71
CA LEU A 77 -36.65 4.96 19.85
C LEU A 77 -35.42 4.16 19.43
N LEU A 78 -34.27 4.58 19.92
CA LEU A 78 -33.00 3.94 19.69
C LEU A 78 -32.45 3.35 20.99
N LYS A 79 -31.86 2.18 20.89
CA LYS A 79 -31.06 1.58 21.96
C LYS A 79 -29.59 1.57 21.50
N TYR A 80 -28.74 2.15 22.32
CA TYR A 80 -27.29 2.07 22.13
C TYR A 80 -26.65 1.14 23.14
N THR A 81 -25.87 0.17 22.64
CA THR A 81 -25.02 -0.70 23.44
C THR A 81 -23.58 -0.34 23.11
N ALA A 82 -22.93 0.38 24.02
CA ALA A 82 -21.56 0.84 23.84
C ALA A 82 -20.55 -0.30 24.00
N ASP A 83 -19.48 -0.28 23.24
CA ASP A 83 -18.29 -1.09 23.50
C ASP A 83 -17.55 -0.57 24.74
N GLU A 84 -16.69 -1.40 25.31
CA GLU A 84 -15.78 -0.97 26.35
C GLU A 84 -14.86 0.16 25.85
N GLY A 85 -14.76 1.22 26.62
CA GLY A 85 -13.97 2.40 26.24
C GLY A 85 -14.62 3.32 25.19
N SER A 86 -15.89 3.11 24.83
CA SER A 86 -16.59 3.98 23.89
C SER A 86 -16.72 5.41 24.46
N ILE A 87 -16.43 6.39 23.60
CA ILE A 87 -16.50 7.83 23.90
C ILE A 87 -17.72 8.51 23.28
N PHE A 88 -18.64 7.74 22.69
CA PHE A 88 -19.74 8.23 21.88
C PHE A 88 -21.04 8.37 22.64
N ASN A 89 -21.76 9.47 22.35
CA ASN A 89 -23.12 9.71 22.84
C ASN A 89 -24.09 9.57 21.65
N VAL A 90 -24.97 8.58 21.73
CA VAL A 90 -26.01 8.31 20.74
C VAL A 90 -27.34 8.82 21.31
N PRO A 91 -28.17 9.56 20.53
CA PRO A 91 -29.49 9.98 21.01
C PRO A 91 -30.38 8.77 21.26
N SER A 92 -31.28 8.88 22.25
CA SER A 92 -32.25 7.81 22.59
C SER A 92 -33.40 7.71 21.61
N GLN A 93 -33.59 8.69 20.74
CA GLN A 93 -34.63 8.72 19.71
C GLN A 93 -34.21 9.63 18.54
N VAL A 94 -34.82 9.39 17.37
CA VAL A 94 -34.77 10.25 16.21
C VAL A 94 -36.14 10.42 15.59
N THR A 95 -36.31 11.51 14.84
CA THR A 95 -37.62 11.82 14.22
C THR A 95 -37.42 11.97 12.70
N PHE A 96 -38.23 11.23 11.96
CA PHE A 96 -38.41 11.45 10.54
C PHE A 96 -39.39 12.59 10.31
N ALA A 97 -39.02 13.58 9.55
CA ALA A 97 -39.98 14.61 9.10
C ALA A 97 -40.95 14.03 8.07
N ASP A 98 -42.12 14.65 7.95
CA ASP A 98 -43.09 14.28 6.93
C ASP A 98 -42.48 14.28 5.51
N GLY A 99 -42.77 13.25 4.73
CA GLY A 99 -42.28 13.08 3.38
C GLY A 99 -40.81 12.60 3.27
N LYS A 100 -40.11 12.37 4.40
CA LYS A 100 -38.71 11.94 4.40
C LYS A 100 -38.57 10.45 4.63
N ALA A 101 -37.79 9.79 3.75
CA ALA A 101 -37.43 8.37 3.88
C ALA A 101 -36.22 8.13 4.77
N GLU A 102 -35.49 9.18 5.12
CA GLU A 102 -34.22 9.12 5.86
C GLU A 102 -34.19 10.14 6.98
N THR A 103 -33.56 9.78 8.09
CA THR A 103 -33.26 10.70 9.19
C THR A 103 -31.85 10.48 9.71
N PRO A 104 -31.08 11.56 10.02
CA PRO A 104 -29.74 11.43 10.58
C PRO A 104 -29.80 11.09 12.07
N ILE A 105 -29.04 10.11 12.50
CA ILE A 105 -28.66 9.88 13.89
C ILE A 105 -27.34 10.61 14.11
N THR A 106 -27.36 11.78 14.73
CA THR A 106 -26.16 12.53 15.04
C THR A 106 -25.52 11.98 16.31
N ILE A 107 -24.35 11.36 16.15
CA ILE A 107 -23.56 10.79 17.25
C ILE A 107 -22.50 11.83 17.62
N THR A 108 -22.43 12.17 18.90
CA THR A 108 -21.48 13.18 19.39
C THR A 108 -20.37 12.55 20.22
N TYR A 109 -19.22 13.20 20.24
CA TYR A 109 -18.06 12.82 21.06
C TYR A 109 -17.24 14.05 21.47
N ASN A 110 -16.45 13.90 22.53
CA ASN A 110 -15.46 14.91 22.88
C ASN A 110 -14.14 14.63 22.10
N PRO A 111 -13.69 15.54 21.20
CA PRO A 111 -12.46 15.38 20.43
C PRO A 111 -11.20 15.16 21.28
N GLU A 112 -11.16 15.69 22.50
CA GLU A 112 -10.03 15.50 23.42
C GLU A 112 -9.88 14.06 23.92
N ASN A 113 -10.98 13.28 23.89
CA ASN A 113 -10.96 11.86 24.26
C ASN A 113 -10.59 10.97 23.08
N LEU A 114 -10.45 11.52 21.87
CA LEU A 114 -10.14 10.77 20.67
C LEU A 114 -8.66 10.42 20.65
N GLN A 115 -8.35 9.13 20.72
CA GLN A 115 -6.99 8.61 20.65
C GLN A 115 -6.70 8.13 19.23
N TYR A 116 -5.58 8.54 18.65
CA TYR A 116 -5.15 8.07 17.33
C TYR A 116 -4.88 6.56 17.36
N GLY A 117 -5.29 5.89 16.28
CA GLY A 117 -5.14 4.44 16.13
C GLY A 117 -6.15 3.61 16.94
N THR A 118 -6.98 4.25 17.77
CA THR A 118 -7.99 3.57 18.58
C THR A 118 -9.37 3.76 17.97
N TYR A 119 -10.03 2.62 17.65
CA TYR A 119 -11.37 2.58 17.10
C TYR A 119 -12.30 1.92 18.09
N ASN A 120 -13.18 2.71 18.67
CA ASN A 120 -14.25 2.28 19.57
C ASN A 120 -15.60 2.46 18.90
N GLY A 121 -16.65 1.92 19.49
CA GLY A 121 -17.96 2.06 18.90
C GLY A 121 -19.05 1.44 19.75
N GLY A 122 -19.90 0.73 19.10
CA GLY A 122 -21.02 0.01 19.67
C GLY A 122 -22.11 -0.29 18.65
N THR A 123 -23.23 -0.77 19.14
CA THR A 123 -24.37 -1.15 18.31
C THR A 123 -25.57 -0.25 18.63
N ILE A 124 -26.11 0.37 17.59
CA ILE A 124 -27.38 1.09 17.62
C ILE A 124 -28.46 0.14 17.11
N SER A 125 -29.58 -0.02 17.83
CA SER A 125 -30.65 -0.87 17.40
C SER A 125 -31.99 -0.15 17.55
N VAL A 126 -32.95 -0.50 16.69
CA VAL A 126 -34.37 -0.19 16.81
C VAL A 126 -35.09 -1.40 17.39
N ALA A 127 -36.27 -1.20 17.94
CA ALA A 127 -37.10 -2.31 18.44
C ALA A 127 -37.46 -3.27 17.28
N SER A 128 -37.49 -4.57 17.55
CA SER A 128 -37.76 -5.58 16.52
C SER A 128 -39.14 -5.43 15.86
N GLU A 129 -40.09 -4.93 16.60
CA GLU A 129 -41.45 -4.62 16.12
C GLU A 129 -41.50 -3.40 15.20
N ASP A 130 -40.47 -2.56 15.23
CA ASP A 130 -40.38 -1.38 14.40
C ASP A 130 -39.51 -1.61 13.15
N CYS A 131 -38.74 -2.70 13.12
CA CYS A 131 -37.78 -2.98 12.07
C CYS A 131 -38.39 -3.73 10.89
N ASP A 132 -38.20 -3.22 9.68
CA ASP A 132 -38.46 -3.95 8.44
C ASP A 132 -37.21 -4.59 7.91
N THR A 133 -37.05 -5.90 8.16
CA THR A 133 -35.89 -6.68 7.71
C THR A 133 -35.91 -7.02 6.22
N THR A 134 -36.97 -6.67 5.49
CA THR A 134 -37.02 -6.85 4.03
C THR A 134 -36.06 -5.92 3.30
N TYR A 135 -35.87 -4.73 3.84
CA TYR A 135 -35.10 -3.67 3.20
C TYR A 135 -33.72 -3.41 3.84
N GLY A 136 -33.45 -3.99 5.02
CA GLY A 136 -32.18 -3.79 5.72
C GLY A 136 -32.14 -4.54 7.05
N ILE A 137 -31.40 -3.98 7.99
CA ILE A 137 -31.14 -4.59 9.31
C ILE A 137 -31.64 -3.71 10.44
N GLY A 138 -32.09 -4.34 11.55
CA GLY A 138 -32.62 -3.66 12.74
C GLY A 138 -31.55 -3.11 13.68
N SER A 139 -30.26 -3.41 13.40
CA SER A 139 -29.16 -2.93 14.23
C SER A 139 -27.95 -2.60 13.35
N PHE A 140 -27.26 -1.52 13.70
CA PHE A 140 -26.06 -1.07 13.04
C PHE A 140 -24.91 -1.03 14.05
N THR A 141 -23.86 -1.82 13.78
CA THR A 141 -22.62 -1.81 14.58
C THR A 141 -21.58 -0.98 13.88
N PHE A 142 -20.97 -0.04 14.58
CA PHE A 142 -19.91 0.81 14.04
C PHE A 142 -18.67 0.79 14.91
N LYS A 143 -17.56 1.10 14.27
CA LYS A 143 -16.27 1.43 14.90
C LYS A 143 -15.82 2.78 14.33
N ALA A 144 -15.59 3.74 15.22
CA ALA A 144 -15.18 5.09 14.83
C ALA A 144 -13.92 5.49 15.60
N GLY A 145 -13.01 6.13 14.94
CA GLY A 145 -11.71 6.53 15.50
C GLY A 145 -10.95 7.45 14.57
N ALA A 146 -9.81 7.96 15.03
CA ALA A 146 -8.91 8.75 14.22
C ALA A 146 -7.69 7.93 13.84
N THR A 147 -7.36 7.90 12.55
CA THR A 147 -6.09 7.32 12.11
C THR A 147 -4.96 8.28 12.44
N GLU A 148 -3.83 7.73 12.88
CA GLU A 148 -2.57 8.48 12.98
C GLU A 148 -2.03 8.87 11.60
N TRP A 149 -2.40 8.08 10.59
CA TRP A 149 -1.79 8.13 9.26
C TRP A 149 -2.78 8.63 8.22
N MET A 150 -2.33 9.56 7.38
CA MET A 150 -3.11 10.08 6.27
C MET A 150 -2.29 10.12 4.99
N ASP A 151 -2.94 10.02 3.83
CA ASP A 151 -2.29 10.15 2.54
C ASP A 151 -1.69 11.56 2.38
N ILE A 152 -0.47 11.65 1.87
CA ILE A 152 0.23 12.94 1.73
C ILE A 152 -0.44 13.83 0.70
N ASN A 153 -0.97 13.24 -0.37
CA ASN A 153 -1.60 13.97 -1.46
C ASN A 153 -2.90 13.29 -1.87
N THR A 154 -4.01 13.99 -1.75
CA THR A 154 -5.34 13.52 -2.11
C THR A 154 -5.52 13.24 -3.60
N ASN A 155 -4.72 13.87 -4.48
CA ASN A 155 -4.76 13.66 -5.93
C ASN A 155 -3.77 12.61 -6.41
N LYS A 156 -2.69 12.36 -5.65
CA LYS A 156 -1.66 11.36 -5.91
C LYS A 156 -1.16 10.83 -4.58
N SER A 157 -1.75 9.77 -4.09
CA SER A 157 -1.32 9.11 -2.85
C SER A 157 -0.09 8.20 -3.02
N THR A 158 0.41 8.08 -4.25
CA THR A 158 1.59 7.28 -4.58
C THR A 158 2.85 8.13 -4.58
N GLY A 159 3.94 7.56 -4.10
CA GLY A 159 5.29 8.04 -4.26
C GLY A 159 6.12 7.03 -5.04
N ALA A 160 7.42 7.26 -5.17
CA ALA A 160 8.34 6.31 -5.75
C ALA A 160 9.26 5.71 -4.68
N TYR A 161 9.63 4.46 -4.83
CA TYR A 161 10.45 3.70 -3.91
C TYR A 161 11.49 2.89 -4.67
N ARG A 162 12.77 3.08 -4.35
CA ARG A 162 13.85 2.22 -4.82
C ARG A 162 14.21 1.29 -3.67
N GLU A 163 13.89 0.02 -3.86
CA GLU A 163 14.23 -1.01 -2.92
C GLU A 163 15.71 -1.39 -3.10
N ASP A 164 16.48 -1.30 -2.05
CA ASP A 164 17.92 -1.62 -1.99
C ASP A 164 18.26 -2.48 -0.77
N VAL A 165 17.28 -3.22 -0.26
CA VAL A 165 17.45 -4.08 0.92
C VAL A 165 17.39 -5.53 0.49
N LEU A 166 16.23 -6.01 0.06
CA LEU A 166 16.06 -7.40 -0.39
C LEU A 166 16.74 -7.61 -1.75
N THR A 167 16.60 -6.67 -2.69
CA THR A 167 17.25 -6.73 -4.00
C THR A 167 18.76 -6.86 -3.88
N THR A 168 19.39 -6.04 -3.04
CA THR A 168 20.84 -6.13 -2.81
C THR A 168 21.23 -7.38 -2.02
N PHE A 169 20.42 -7.77 -1.03
CA PHE A 169 20.71 -8.93 -0.20
C PHE A 169 20.64 -10.24 -1.02
N PHE A 170 19.64 -10.37 -1.89
CA PHE A 170 19.46 -11.55 -2.74
C PHE A 170 20.11 -11.45 -4.13
N GLY A 171 20.70 -10.30 -4.45
CA GLY A 171 21.42 -10.11 -5.72
C GLY A 171 20.51 -10.01 -6.94
N VAL A 172 19.28 -9.48 -6.77
CA VAL A 172 18.34 -9.22 -7.86
C VAL A 172 18.38 -7.75 -8.28
N ASP A 173 17.82 -7.44 -9.46
CA ASP A 173 17.81 -6.08 -10.00
C ASP A 173 16.99 -5.14 -9.10
N ASN A 174 17.53 -3.92 -8.95
CA ASN A 174 16.94 -2.85 -8.17
C ASN A 174 16.13 -1.92 -9.08
N ALA A 175 14.82 -1.93 -8.94
CA ALA A 175 13.88 -1.12 -9.71
C ALA A 175 13.31 0.04 -8.87
N VAL A 176 12.68 0.99 -9.55
CA VAL A 176 11.88 2.04 -8.91
C VAL A 176 10.42 1.66 -9.07
N ASP A 177 9.73 1.46 -7.95
CA ASP A 177 8.33 1.09 -7.89
C ASP A 177 7.46 2.25 -7.38
N GLU A 178 6.22 2.31 -7.85
CA GLU A 178 5.22 3.20 -7.24
C GLU A 178 4.70 2.59 -5.94
N VAL A 179 4.64 3.42 -4.89
CA VAL A 179 4.16 3.00 -3.58
C VAL A 179 3.23 4.04 -2.97
N LYS A 180 2.29 3.57 -2.16
CA LYS A 180 1.46 4.44 -1.33
C LYS A 180 2.26 4.92 -0.13
N ILE A 181 2.34 6.24 0.06
CA ILE A 181 3.01 6.86 1.20
C ILE A 181 2.01 7.66 2.02
N GLN A 182 2.08 7.50 3.32
CA GLN A 182 1.28 8.23 4.30
C GLN A 182 2.20 9.02 5.22
N LYS A 183 1.66 10.11 5.79
CA LYS A 183 2.33 10.88 6.86
C LYS A 183 1.60 10.73 8.17
N SER A 184 2.32 10.81 9.28
CA SER A 184 1.73 10.94 10.60
C SER A 184 1.06 12.32 10.74
N VAL A 185 -0.12 12.36 11.37
CA VAL A 185 -0.80 13.61 11.79
C VAL A 185 -0.45 13.96 13.23
N VAL A 186 0.35 13.13 13.89
CA VAL A 186 0.80 13.29 15.29
C VAL A 186 2.24 13.80 15.32
N GLU A 187 3.11 13.19 14.51
CA GLU A 187 4.54 13.50 14.45
C GLU A 187 4.89 14.05 13.05
N GLU A 188 5.08 15.36 12.95
CA GLU A 188 5.51 16.00 11.71
C GLU A 188 6.87 15.43 11.27
N GLY A 189 6.98 15.09 9.98
CA GLY A 189 8.20 14.49 9.43
C GLY A 189 8.26 12.96 9.57
N LYS A 190 7.24 12.31 10.12
CA LYS A 190 7.16 10.86 10.15
C LYS A 190 6.29 10.35 8.99
N TYR A 191 6.81 9.39 8.25
CA TYR A 191 6.16 8.83 7.05
C TYR A 191 6.08 7.31 7.15
N ARG A 192 5.18 6.69 6.36
CA ARG A 192 5.19 5.25 6.15
C ARG A 192 4.86 4.89 4.71
N ILE A 193 5.54 3.85 4.20
CA ILE A 193 5.17 3.18 2.96
C ILE A 193 4.23 2.05 3.32
N VAL A 194 3.13 1.93 2.58
CA VAL A 194 2.12 0.90 2.78
C VAL A 194 2.42 -0.28 1.85
N ASN A 195 2.53 -1.47 2.40
CA ASN A 195 2.71 -2.73 1.69
C ASN A 195 3.84 -2.71 0.64
N PRO A 196 5.07 -2.30 1.00
CA PRO A 196 6.15 -2.08 0.03
C PRO A 196 6.58 -3.34 -0.72
N TYR A 197 6.29 -4.53 -0.19
CA TYR A 197 6.66 -5.81 -0.78
C TYR A 197 5.48 -6.63 -1.31
N ALA A 198 4.28 -6.06 -1.43
CA ALA A 198 3.10 -6.78 -1.89
C ALA A 198 3.26 -7.36 -3.32
N SER A 199 4.06 -6.70 -4.15
CA SER A 199 4.38 -7.15 -5.52
C SER A 199 5.72 -7.90 -5.64
N TRP A 200 6.41 -8.14 -4.53
CA TRP A 200 7.71 -8.82 -4.54
C TRP A 200 7.62 -10.22 -5.15
N LYS A 201 8.49 -10.49 -6.10
CA LYS A 201 8.62 -11.78 -6.79
C LYS A 201 10.09 -12.25 -6.79
N GLY A 202 10.76 -12.09 -5.66
CA GLY A 202 12.16 -12.45 -5.49
C GLY A 202 12.38 -13.97 -5.48
N GLU A 203 13.06 -14.47 -4.48
CA GLU A 203 13.48 -15.86 -4.36
C GLU A 203 12.32 -16.87 -4.45
N GLU A 204 12.59 -18.05 -5.06
CA GLU A 204 11.66 -19.19 -5.06
C GLU A 204 11.31 -19.58 -3.62
N GLY A 205 10.02 -19.82 -3.35
CA GLY A 205 9.51 -20.13 -2.02
C GLY A 205 9.22 -18.90 -1.14
N THR A 206 9.32 -17.69 -1.68
CA THR A 206 8.87 -16.48 -0.97
C THR A 206 7.34 -16.41 -0.97
N THR A 207 6.77 -16.15 0.21
CA THR A 207 5.33 -15.89 0.39
C THR A 207 5.12 -14.50 0.97
N TYR A 208 3.97 -13.89 0.68
CA TYR A 208 3.59 -12.58 1.23
C TYR A 208 2.27 -12.71 2.00
N ASP A 209 2.24 -12.16 3.22
CA ASP A 209 1.02 -12.03 4.01
C ASP A 209 0.15 -10.91 3.44
N SER A 210 -0.88 -11.28 2.69
CA SER A 210 -1.85 -10.35 2.09
C SER A 210 -3.08 -10.08 2.97
N GLU A 211 -3.18 -10.73 4.13
CA GLU A 211 -4.31 -10.55 5.06
C GLU A 211 -4.11 -9.34 5.96
N ASN A 212 -2.85 -8.93 6.17
CA ASN A 212 -2.47 -7.81 7.01
C ASN A 212 -1.72 -6.74 6.22
N ASP A 213 -1.87 -5.49 6.63
CA ASP A 213 -1.05 -4.39 6.12
C ASP A 213 0.32 -4.38 6.78
N HIS A 214 1.36 -4.20 5.97
CA HIS A 214 2.74 -4.08 6.40
C HIS A 214 3.29 -2.69 6.05
N TYR A 215 4.13 -2.14 6.91
CA TYR A 215 4.56 -0.76 6.77
C TYR A 215 6.08 -0.62 6.95
N TRP A 216 6.69 0.19 6.09
CA TRP A 216 7.98 0.79 6.38
C TRP A 216 7.73 2.13 7.04
N VAL A 217 8.11 2.30 8.30
CA VAL A 217 7.99 3.56 9.02
C VAL A 217 9.33 4.28 8.98
N ILE A 218 9.30 5.52 8.49
CA ILE A 218 10.47 6.37 8.31
C ILE A 218 10.33 7.56 9.24
N ASN A 219 11.29 7.72 10.12
CA ASN A 219 11.39 8.89 10.98
C ASN A 219 12.32 9.91 10.33
N ALA A 220 11.74 10.98 9.80
CA ALA A 220 12.41 12.15 9.23
C ALA A 220 11.97 13.44 9.95
N THR A 221 11.66 13.33 11.25
CA THR A 221 11.37 14.49 12.12
C THR A 221 12.54 15.48 12.16
N ASP A 222 13.74 14.96 11.99
CA ASP A 222 14.95 15.73 11.69
C ASP A 222 15.43 15.33 10.29
N PRO A 223 15.31 16.21 9.28
CA PRO A 223 15.59 15.86 7.90
C PRO A 223 17.06 15.52 7.61
N ASP A 224 17.97 15.90 8.50
CA ASP A 224 19.40 15.57 8.40
C ASP A 224 19.76 14.26 9.12
N PHE A 225 18.83 13.69 9.90
CA PHE A 225 19.02 12.48 10.70
C PHE A 225 17.86 11.48 10.54
N VAL A 226 17.60 11.10 9.30
CA VAL A 226 16.53 10.18 8.96
C VAL A 226 16.91 8.74 9.28
N TYR A 227 15.96 7.95 9.81
CA TYR A 227 16.14 6.53 10.02
C TYR A 227 14.85 5.75 9.77
N VAL A 228 14.98 4.45 9.49
CA VAL A 228 13.87 3.51 9.32
C VAL A 228 13.66 2.78 10.64
N GLU A 229 12.42 2.73 11.11
CA GLU A 229 12.03 1.94 12.28
C GLU A 229 12.00 0.44 11.94
N THR A 230 11.99 -0.43 12.94
CA THR A 230 11.89 -1.87 12.72
C THR A 230 10.54 -2.22 12.08
N CYS A 231 10.58 -3.01 11.00
CA CYS A 231 9.44 -3.31 10.16
C CYS A 231 9.39 -4.81 9.87
N HIS A 232 8.21 -5.39 10.06
CA HIS A 232 7.84 -6.70 9.54
C HIS A 232 7.40 -6.53 8.10
N THR A 233 8.11 -7.18 7.16
CA THR A 233 7.91 -6.94 5.73
C THR A 233 6.66 -7.60 5.15
N GLY A 234 6.08 -8.54 5.88
CA GLY A 234 5.04 -9.44 5.39
C GLY A 234 5.56 -10.58 4.51
N LEU A 235 6.86 -10.59 4.22
CA LEU A 235 7.50 -11.66 3.47
C LEU A 235 8.03 -12.75 4.38
N ALA A 236 7.88 -13.99 3.95
CA ALA A 236 8.56 -15.15 4.52
C ALA A 236 9.20 -16.00 3.42
N ILE A 237 10.39 -16.54 3.68
CA ILE A 237 11.12 -17.36 2.71
C ILE A 237 11.29 -18.77 3.27
N GLY A 238 10.49 -19.71 2.75
CA GLY A 238 10.59 -21.14 3.08
C GLY A 238 10.86 -21.38 4.58
N ASP A 239 11.86 -22.20 4.89
CA ASP A 239 12.23 -22.54 6.26
C ASP A 239 12.91 -21.40 7.03
N TYR A 240 13.34 -20.32 6.36
CA TYR A 240 13.97 -19.17 7.01
C TYR A 240 12.97 -18.27 7.74
N GLY A 241 11.68 -18.39 7.42
CA GLY A 241 10.60 -17.69 8.10
C GLY A 241 10.47 -16.22 7.68
N GLU A 242 9.80 -15.45 8.54
CA GLU A 242 9.48 -14.05 8.29
C GLU A 242 10.74 -13.17 8.19
N ILE A 243 10.69 -12.21 7.27
CA ILE A 243 11.75 -11.21 7.06
C ILE A 243 11.41 -9.93 7.81
N THR A 244 12.35 -9.49 8.64
CA THR A 244 12.29 -8.20 9.33
C THR A 244 13.42 -7.30 8.83
N VAL A 245 13.11 -6.02 8.64
CA VAL A 245 14.08 -4.98 8.29
C VAL A 245 14.12 -3.93 9.38
N THR A 246 15.30 -3.46 9.74
CA THR A 246 15.49 -2.37 10.70
C THR A 246 16.68 -1.51 10.28
N SER A 247 16.77 -0.28 10.76
CA SER A 247 18.03 0.49 10.64
C SER A 247 18.96 0.22 11.81
N LYS A 248 20.25 0.45 11.61
CA LYS A 248 21.23 0.42 12.73
C LYS A 248 20.83 1.38 13.86
N VAL A 249 20.19 2.49 13.50
CA VAL A 249 19.68 3.47 14.47
C VAL A 249 18.56 2.88 15.29
N ALA A 250 17.48 2.37 14.65
CA ALA A 250 16.33 1.80 15.35
C ALA A 250 16.74 0.62 16.23
N TYR A 251 17.58 -0.27 15.72
CA TYR A 251 18.10 -1.40 16.50
C TYR A 251 18.81 -0.95 17.80
N ASN A 252 19.62 0.12 17.73
CA ASN A 252 20.30 0.63 18.92
C ASN A 252 19.35 1.37 19.88
N LEU A 253 18.33 2.07 19.36
CA LEU A 253 17.27 2.69 20.18
C LEU A 253 16.50 1.63 20.96
N GLU A 254 16.10 0.55 20.31
CA GLU A 254 15.44 -0.61 20.94
C GLU A 254 16.35 -1.30 21.98
N GLY A 255 17.66 -1.27 21.76
CA GLY A 255 18.68 -1.71 22.72
C GLY A 255 18.92 -0.74 23.89
N GLY A 256 18.18 0.39 23.95
CA GLY A 256 18.23 1.36 25.06
C GLY A 256 19.22 2.51 24.86
N ALA A 257 19.84 2.65 23.68
CA ALA A 257 20.65 3.84 23.39
C ALA A 257 19.75 5.08 23.20
N SER A 258 20.25 6.27 23.53
CA SER A 258 19.54 7.51 23.22
C SER A 258 19.83 7.97 21.80
N LEU A 259 18.83 8.61 21.16
CA LEU A 259 18.97 9.15 19.81
C LEU A 259 20.13 10.16 19.71
N ASP A 260 20.28 11.05 20.72
CA ASP A 260 21.35 12.05 20.75
C ASP A 260 22.74 11.41 20.82
N LEU A 261 22.86 10.31 21.57
CA LEU A 261 24.12 9.56 21.61
C LEU A 261 24.45 8.97 20.24
N ILE A 262 23.46 8.38 19.55
CA ILE A 262 23.68 7.79 18.24
C ILE A 262 24.02 8.89 17.22
N LYS A 263 23.29 10.01 17.20
CA LYS A 263 23.58 11.17 16.34
C LYS A 263 25.02 11.67 16.52
N SER A 264 25.47 11.75 17.78
CA SER A 264 26.81 12.22 18.11
C SER A 264 27.93 11.25 17.74
N LYS A 265 27.70 9.94 17.84
CA LYS A 265 28.73 8.90 17.71
C LYS A 265 28.72 8.20 16.35
N LYS A 266 27.57 8.18 15.69
CA LYS A 266 27.31 7.44 14.46
C LYS A 266 26.44 8.22 13.47
N PRO A 267 26.79 9.49 13.14
CA PRO A 267 26.03 10.29 12.20
C PRO A 267 25.95 9.62 10.81
N GLU A 268 26.92 8.80 10.44
CA GLU A 268 26.99 8.06 9.18
C GLU A 268 25.93 6.95 9.04
N TRP A 269 25.14 6.64 10.09
CA TRP A 269 24.06 5.67 10.03
C TRP A 269 22.72 6.29 9.59
N PHE A 270 22.64 7.63 9.61
CA PHE A 270 21.43 8.34 9.28
C PHE A 270 21.35 8.69 7.80
N GLY A 271 20.14 8.61 7.28
CA GLY A 271 19.79 9.15 5.98
C GLY A 271 19.42 10.62 6.03
N THR A 272 18.94 11.14 4.93
CA THR A 272 18.48 12.53 4.80
C THR A 272 17.16 12.60 4.05
N LEU A 273 16.35 13.63 4.36
CA LEU A 273 15.21 14.06 3.55
C LEU A 273 15.56 15.39 2.91
N LYS A 274 15.77 15.40 1.61
CA LYS A 274 16.11 16.60 0.85
C LYS A 274 15.29 16.66 -0.43
N ASP A 275 14.69 17.81 -0.70
CA ASP A 275 13.88 18.07 -1.90
C ASP A 275 12.80 16.98 -2.13
N GLY A 276 12.17 16.51 -1.03
CA GLY A 276 11.16 15.48 -1.06
C GLY A 276 11.68 14.06 -1.33
N ILE A 277 12.99 13.85 -1.34
CA ILE A 277 13.63 12.55 -1.49
C ILE A 277 14.30 12.14 -0.18
N ILE A 278 13.93 10.96 0.31
CA ILE A 278 14.59 10.30 1.44
C ILE A 278 15.63 9.33 0.89
N THR A 279 16.85 9.40 1.41
CA THR A 279 17.91 8.45 1.07
C THR A 279 18.52 7.86 2.33
N MET A 280 18.98 6.61 2.25
CA MET A 280 19.68 5.95 3.35
C MET A 280 21.11 5.62 2.92
N PRO A 281 22.12 5.84 3.79
CA PRO A 281 23.50 5.53 3.43
C PRO A 281 23.71 4.01 3.30
N ALA A 282 24.69 3.61 2.51
CA ALA A 282 25.06 2.21 2.36
C ALA A 282 25.30 1.54 3.70
N LYS A 283 24.80 0.31 3.86
CA LYS A 283 24.95 -0.53 5.06
C LYS A 283 24.32 0.03 6.32
N SER A 284 23.41 1.00 6.21
CA SER A 284 22.68 1.53 7.36
C SER A 284 21.46 0.70 7.74
N LEU A 285 20.95 -0.13 6.81
CA LEU A 285 19.82 -1.00 7.00
C LEU A 285 20.25 -2.44 7.24
N LEU A 286 19.51 -3.13 8.06
CA LEU A 286 19.75 -4.51 8.50
C LEU A 286 18.53 -5.36 8.15
N ILE A 287 18.78 -6.61 7.79
CA ILE A 287 17.77 -7.64 7.56
C ILE A 287 17.96 -8.80 8.51
N SER A 288 16.88 -9.38 9.00
CA SER A 288 16.88 -10.67 9.67
C SER A 288 15.78 -11.57 9.13
N MET A 289 15.98 -12.88 9.27
CA MET A 289 15.00 -13.91 8.99
C MET A 289 14.78 -14.72 10.26
N ALA A 290 13.53 -14.89 10.64
CA ALA A 290 13.15 -15.39 11.98
C ALA A 290 13.85 -16.71 12.38
N ASN A 291 13.98 -17.64 11.44
CA ASN A 291 14.52 -18.98 11.67
C ASN A 291 15.96 -19.17 11.14
N TYR A 292 16.56 -18.15 10.53
CA TYR A 292 17.91 -18.22 10.01
C TYR A 292 18.90 -17.67 11.02
N ASN A 293 19.88 -18.48 11.41
CA ASN A 293 20.95 -18.10 12.36
C ASN A 293 20.40 -17.40 13.63
N ASN A 294 19.32 -17.97 14.21
CA ASN A 294 18.61 -17.45 15.39
C ASN A 294 18.17 -15.97 15.26
N GLY A 295 17.70 -15.57 14.09
CA GLY A 295 17.30 -14.18 13.83
C GLY A 295 18.48 -13.20 13.75
N GLY A 296 19.66 -13.67 13.38
CA GLY A 296 20.86 -12.83 13.23
C GLY A 296 20.64 -11.71 12.22
N LEU A 297 21.23 -10.54 12.50
CA LEU A 297 21.13 -9.34 11.65
C LEU A 297 22.26 -9.27 10.63
N TYR A 298 21.92 -8.91 9.41
CA TYR A 298 22.84 -8.78 8.28
C TYR A 298 22.70 -7.40 7.63
N GLU A 299 23.83 -6.80 7.22
CA GLU A 299 23.82 -5.56 6.44
C GLU A 299 23.16 -5.82 5.07
N ALA A 300 22.13 -5.05 4.74
CA ALA A 300 21.29 -5.26 3.57
C ALA A 300 21.56 -4.27 2.45
N ASN A 301 21.33 -2.98 2.62
CA ASN A 301 21.45 -1.95 1.58
C ASN A 301 22.93 -1.62 1.24
N LYS A 302 23.67 -2.60 0.77
CA LYS A 302 25.13 -2.46 0.52
C LYS A 302 25.47 -1.50 -0.61
N SER A 303 24.60 -1.32 -1.59
CA SER A 303 24.81 -0.40 -2.71
C SER A 303 24.54 1.06 -2.30
N GLY A 304 23.75 1.32 -1.27
CA GLY A 304 23.34 2.65 -0.85
C GLY A 304 22.37 3.33 -1.82
N LEU A 305 21.68 2.55 -2.65
CA LEU A 305 20.70 3.06 -3.62
C LEU A 305 19.28 3.19 -3.06
N PHE A 306 19.07 2.83 -1.79
CA PHE A 306 17.78 2.97 -1.15
C PHE A 306 17.30 4.42 -1.19
N ALA A 307 16.13 4.64 -1.76
CA ALA A 307 15.54 5.96 -1.87
C ALA A 307 14.01 5.89 -1.87
N ILE A 308 13.38 6.91 -1.29
CA ILE A 308 11.93 7.11 -1.30
C ILE A 308 11.67 8.52 -1.79
N ALA A 309 10.91 8.67 -2.87
CA ALA A 309 10.39 9.96 -3.31
C ALA A 309 8.99 10.16 -2.74
N LEU A 310 8.80 11.20 -1.96
CA LEU A 310 7.47 11.62 -1.51
C LEU A 310 6.60 12.01 -2.71
N PRO A 311 5.26 11.85 -2.67
CA PRO A 311 4.37 12.18 -3.77
C PRO A 311 4.64 13.55 -4.39
N GLY A 312 4.75 13.58 -5.71
CA GLY A 312 5.13 14.80 -6.47
C GLY A 312 6.62 14.93 -6.79
N ASN A 313 7.46 14.02 -6.26
CA ASN A 313 8.89 13.94 -6.54
C ASN A 313 9.21 12.62 -7.26
N ALA A 314 10.40 12.53 -7.84
CA ALA A 314 10.85 11.33 -8.57
C ALA A 314 12.27 10.94 -8.15
N ILE A 315 12.53 9.64 -8.06
CA ILE A 315 13.87 9.11 -7.89
C ILE A 315 14.56 9.12 -9.25
N ALA A 316 15.72 9.77 -9.33
CA ALA A 316 16.50 9.77 -10.56
C ALA A 316 16.94 8.36 -10.95
N ASN A 317 16.76 8.04 -12.22
CA ASN A 317 17.19 6.78 -12.81
C ASN A 317 18.46 7.02 -13.66
N TYR A 318 19.59 6.57 -13.17
CA TYR A 318 20.89 6.66 -13.85
C TYR A 318 21.31 5.32 -14.48
N SER A 319 20.36 4.51 -14.93
CA SER A 319 20.70 3.25 -15.58
C SER A 319 21.34 3.45 -16.95
N VAL A 320 22.35 2.63 -17.23
CA VAL A 320 23.05 2.55 -18.50
C VAL A 320 23.19 1.08 -18.88
N GLU A 321 22.73 0.73 -20.07
CA GLU A 321 22.92 -0.60 -20.63
C GLU A 321 23.90 -0.50 -21.82
N ALA A 322 24.82 -1.44 -21.91
CA ALA A 322 25.78 -1.55 -23.02
C ALA A 322 25.66 -2.93 -23.66
N ALA A 323 25.23 -2.97 -24.92
CA ALA A 323 25.08 -4.20 -25.68
C ALA A 323 26.14 -4.31 -26.77
N TYR A 324 27.07 -5.26 -26.63
CA TYR A 324 28.06 -5.55 -27.66
C TYR A 324 27.42 -6.13 -28.92
N LYS A 325 27.68 -5.54 -30.08
CA LYS A 325 27.11 -5.92 -31.37
C LYS A 325 28.09 -6.69 -32.26
N GLY A 326 29.38 -6.59 -32.03
CA GLY A 326 30.37 -7.28 -32.81
C GLY A 326 31.66 -6.47 -32.99
N ARG A 327 32.68 -7.10 -33.61
CA ARG A 327 33.89 -6.45 -34.06
C ARG A 327 33.78 -6.14 -35.57
N PHE A 328 34.19 -4.97 -35.93
CA PHE A 328 34.12 -4.47 -37.29
C PHE A 328 35.45 -3.81 -37.65
N THR A 329 35.75 -3.73 -38.94
CA THR A 329 36.89 -3.02 -39.49
C THR A 329 36.36 -1.90 -40.39
N ASP A 330 36.83 -0.69 -40.22
CA ASP A 330 36.46 0.46 -41.06
C ASP A 330 37.19 0.45 -42.43
N ALA A 331 36.86 1.42 -43.27
CA ALA A 331 37.47 1.55 -44.60
C ALA A 331 38.97 1.89 -44.59
N ASN A 332 39.53 2.22 -43.43
CA ASN A 332 40.93 2.55 -43.23
C ASN A 332 41.70 1.43 -42.49
N ASP A 333 41.08 0.21 -42.44
CA ASP A 333 41.60 -0.97 -41.74
C ASP A 333 41.73 -0.80 -40.21
N ASN A 334 40.96 0.12 -39.58
CA ASN A 334 40.92 0.22 -38.13
C ASN A 334 39.86 -0.72 -37.58
N ASP A 335 40.25 -1.50 -36.59
CA ASP A 335 39.34 -2.41 -35.89
C ASP A 335 38.64 -1.69 -34.73
N PHE A 336 37.34 -1.94 -34.56
CA PHE A 336 36.56 -1.43 -33.44
C PHE A 336 35.50 -2.41 -32.98
N ALA A 337 35.11 -2.31 -31.72
CA ALA A 337 33.90 -2.91 -31.16
C ALA A 337 32.71 -1.96 -31.36
N GLN A 338 31.61 -2.45 -31.93
CA GLN A 338 30.38 -1.71 -31.92
C GLN A 338 29.58 -2.08 -30.69
N VAL A 339 29.20 -1.06 -29.92
CA VAL A 339 28.41 -1.20 -28.70
C VAL A 339 27.20 -0.29 -28.78
N THR A 340 26.00 -0.82 -28.59
CA THR A 340 24.80 0.01 -28.42
C THR A 340 24.70 0.40 -26.95
N MET A 341 24.69 1.69 -26.67
CA MET A 341 24.42 2.23 -25.32
C MET A 341 23.00 2.74 -25.21
N SER A 342 22.29 2.30 -24.19
CA SER A 342 20.95 2.79 -23.80
C SER A 342 21.07 3.54 -22.49
N LEU A 343 20.77 4.82 -22.51
CA LEU A 343 20.85 5.71 -21.36
C LEU A 343 19.41 6.00 -20.89
N SER A 344 19.15 5.90 -19.59
CA SER A 344 17.89 6.41 -19.03
C SER A 344 17.83 7.94 -19.10
N ALA A 345 16.60 8.50 -18.97
CA ALA A 345 16.34 9.93 -19.18
C ALA A 345 17.14 10.87 -18.27
N ASP A 346 17.54 10.38 -17.09
CA ASP A 346 18.27 11.17 -16.09
C ASP A 346 19.80 11.11 -16.26
N VAL A 347 20.28 10.29 -17.18
CA VAL A 347 21.71 10.21 -17.49
C VAL A 347 22.09 11.30 -18.46
N ALA A 348 22.77 12.32 -17.96
CA ALA A 348 23.26 13.41 -18.81
C ALA A 348 24.44 12.99 -19.70
N LYS A 349 25.31 12.09 -19.17
CA LYS A 349 26.50 11.61 -19.88
C LYS A 349 27.08 10.36 -19.23
N VAL A 350 27.74 9.55 -20.02
CA VAL A 350 28.47 8.35 -19.60
C VAL A 350 29.88 8.42 -20.11
N LYS A 351 30.84 8.19 -19.23
CA LYS A 351 32.22 7.92 -19.63
C LYS A 351 32.45 6.42 -19.74
N TYR A 352 33.16 6.00 -20.76
CA TYR A 352 33.52 4.60 -20.99
C TYR A 352 34.96 4.42 -21.46
N ALA A 353 35.52 3.26 -21.19
CA ALA A 353 36.84 2.86 -21.67
C ALA A 353 36.84 1.37 -22.01
N LEU A 354 37.62 0.99 -23.03
CA LEU A 354 37.96 -0.39 -23.29
C LEU A 354 39.23 -0.73 -22.52
N VAL A 355 39.19 -1.76 -21.70
CA VAL A 355 40.34 -2.18 -20.90
C VAL A 355 40.51 -3.69 -20.99
N PRO A 356 41.74 -4.24 -20.80
CA PRO A 356 41.95 -5.68 -20.73
C PRO A 356 41.05 -6.35 -19.71
N ALA A 357 40.55 -7.56 -20.01
CA ALA A 357 39.68 -8.31 -19.11
C ALA A 357 40.31 -8.64 -17.73
N SER A 358 41.63 -8.56 -17.63
CA SER A 358 42.37 -8.75 -16.38
C SER A 358 42.48 -7.48 -15.52
N SER A 359 41.97 -6.32 -16.00
CA SER A 359 42.06 -5.05 -15.27
C SER A 359 41.21 -5.08 -14.00
N ASP A 360 41.72 -4.41 -12.95
CA ASP A 360 40.89 -4.17 -11.75
C ASP A 360 39.81 -3.15 -12.08
N LEU A 361 38.57 -3.57 -12.06
CA LEU A 361 37.43 -2.74 -12.43
C LEU A 361 37.27 -1.53 -11.49
N ASN A 362 37.49 -1.68 -10.19
CA ASN A 362 37.34 -0.58 -9.24
C ASN A 362 38.43 0.48 -9.43
N ALA A 363 39.66 0.04 -9.64
CA ALA A 363 40.77 0.94 -9.97
C ALA A 363 40.54 1.64 -11.31
N THR A 364 40.02 0.93 -12.31
CA THR A 364 39.70 1.48 -13.63
C THR A 364 38.62 2.54 -13.54
N VAL A 365 37.50 2.26 -12.84
CA VAL A 365 36.42 3.23 -12.66
C VAL A 365 36.89 4.46 -11.91
N SER A 366 37.69 4.30 -10.85
CA SER A 366 38.30 5.42 -10.14
C SER A 366 39.18 6.25 -11.04
N GLY A 367 39.98 5.58 -11.88
CA GLY A 367 40.87 6.24 -12.84
C GLY A 367 40.13 6.97 -13.97
N ILE A 368 38.99 6.48 -14.42
CA ILE A 368 38.10 7.19 -15.36
C ILE A 368 37.52 8.46 -14.69
N VAL A 369 37.15 8.39 -13.43
CA VAL A 369 36.58 9.52 -12.69
C VAL A 369 37.61 10.61 -12.46
N ASP A 370 38.84 10.26 -12.05
CA ASP A 370 39.92 11.22 -11.77
C ASP A 370 40.75 11.63 -13.02
N GLY A 371 40.47 10.95 -14.17
CA GLY A 371 41.13 11.25 -15.45
C GLY A 371 42.48 10.58 -15.64
N SER A 372 42.93 9.68 -14.76
CA SER A 372 44.16 8.92 -14.92
C SER A 372 44.05 7.76 -15.93
N VAL A 373 42.81 7.31 -16.19
CA VAL A 373 42.46 6.36 -17.26
C VAL A 373 41.78 7.12 -18.40
N ALA A 374 42.33 6.98 -19.61
CA ALA A 374 41.75 7.57 -20.82
C ALA A 374 40.32 7.01 -21.03
N SER A 375 39.37 7.88 -21.32
CA SER A 375 37.98 7.51 -21.51
C SER A 375 37.31 8.41 -22.51
N GLU A 376 36.31 7.86 -23.19
CA GLU A 376 35.43 8.62 -24.07
C GLU A 376 34.10 8.92 -23.38
N GLU A 377 33.30 9.82 -23.96
CA GLU A 377 32.03 10.27 -23.35
C GLU A 377 30.91 10.23 -24.39
N VAL A 378 29.74 9.72 -23.97
CA VAL A 378 28.49 9.83 -24.73
C VAL A 378 27.43 10.51 -23.89
N SER A 379 26.55 11.31 -24.52
CA SER A 379 25.46 12.05 -23.89
C SER A 379 24.08 11.69 -24.43
N ALA A 380 23.99 10.66 -25.28
CA ALA A 380 22.72 10.16 -25.82
C ALA A 380 22.81 8.65 -26.09
N SER A 381 21.66 7.98 -26.03
CA SER A 381 21.54 6.59 -26.45
C SER A 381 21.89 6.43 -27.93
N GLY A 382 22.59 5.37 -28.28
CA GLY A 382 22.99 5.09 -29.67
C GLY A 382 24.17 4.12 -29.77
N ASP A 383 24.57 3.89 -31.01
CA ASP A 383 25.73 3.05 -31.29
C ASP A 383 27.04 3.84 -31.15
N VAL A 384 27.97 3.29 -30.44
CA VAL A 384 29.33 3.82 -30.28
C VAL A 384 30.32 2.84 -30.88
N GLN A 385 31.39 3.38 -31.50
CA GLN A 385 32.53 2.62 -31.97
C GLN A 385 33.65 2.76 -30.97
N VAL A 386 34.06 1.66 -30.39
CA VAL A 386 35.16 1.60 -29.41
C VAL A 386 36.39 1.01 -30.08
N PRO A 387 37.43 1.82 -30.38
CA PRO A 387 38.61 1.33 -31.04
C PRO A 387 39.35 0.25 -30.24
N PHE A 388 39.92 -0.70 -30.92
CA PHE A 388 40.93 -1.60 -30.34
C PHE A 388 42.30 -0.94 -30.57
N ASP A 389 42.99 -0.59 -29.52
CA ASP A 389 44.38 -0.14 -29.58
C ASP A 389 45.36 -1.31 -29.73
#